data_b76d6d41e348f8883b14b0a47d265e2e
#
_entry.id   b76d6d41e348f8883b14b0a47d265e2e
#
_cell.length_a   1.000
_cell.length_b   1.000
_cell.length_c   1.000
_cell.angle_alpha   90.00
_cell.angle_beta   90.00
_cell.angle_gamma   90.00
#
_symmetry.space_group_name_H-M   'P 1'
#
loop_
_entity.id
_entity.type
_entity.pdbx_description
1 polymer ?
#
loop_
_entity_poly.entity_id
_entity_poly.type
_entity_poly.pdbx_seq_one_letter_code
_entity_poly.pdbx_strand_id
1 'polypeptide(L)'
;ADQFKTLEDANNKDYSIGAQTGSIQLDLANENTPDADIVSLPKVTDLITELLTGKMDGAFIETAVAESYQKNYPDLEIVCDVPYDTEGSAIGVCKGNEELLKAVNEAIADALDDGSMDKFIADATELAAGQTYEGTLDANGAVPEADDAE
;
A
#
# COMPACT_ATOMS: atom_id res chain seq x y z
N ALA A 1 8.75 11.70 13.98
CA ALA A 1 7.51 11.77 14.75
C ALA A 1 7.31 13.20 15.28
N ASP A 2 6.09 13.65 15.40
CA ASP A 2 5.66 14.98 15.92
C ASP A 2 5.85 16.20 14.99
N GLN A 3 6.16 16.05 13.71
CA GLN A 3 6.28 17.22 12.81
C GLN A 3 4.90 17.84 12.50
N PHE A 4 3.89 17.01 12.27
CA PHE A 4 2.50 17.43 12.08
C PHE A 4 1.56 16.35 12.63
N LYS A 5 0.33 16.76 13.02
CA LYS A 5 -0.67 15.88 13.63
C LYS A 5 -1.96 15.77 12.83
N THR A 6 -2.11 16.62 11.86
CA THR A 6 -3.26 16.68 10.98
C THR A 6 -2.84 16.81 9.54
N LEU A 7 -3.76 16.53 8.64
CA LEU A 7 -3.56 16.73 7.21
C LEU A 7 -3.35 18.21 6.86
N GLU A 8 -4.04 19.10 7.59
CA GLU A 8 -3.90 20.56 7.43
C GLU A 8 -2.49 21.03 7.84
N ASP A 9 -1.92 20.50 8.91
CA ASP A 9 -0.55 20.81 9.33
C ASP A 9 0.48 20.35 8.27
N ALA A 10 0.21 19.23 7.61
CA ALA A 10 1.08 18.67 6.56
C ALA A 10 1.08 19.51 5.27
N ASN A 11 0.01 20.29 5.04
CA ASN A 11 -0.10 21.18 3.88
C ASN A 11 0.73 22.45 4.07
N ASN A 12 2.03 22.33 4.00
CA ASN A 12 2.98 23.40 4.24
C ASN A 12 4.16 23.30 3.27
N LYS A 13 4.53 24.43 2.67
CA LYS A 13 5.62 24.56 1.68
C LYS A 13 7.01 24.12 2.20
N ASP A 14 7.18 24.03 3.51
CA ASP A 14 8.43 23.66 4.13
C ASP A 14 8.53 22.12 4.36
N TYR A 15 7.46 21.38 4.00
CA TYR A 15 7.41 19.92 4.10
C TYR A 15 7.47 19.24 2.73
N SER A 16 8.16 18.10 2.71
CA SER A 16 8.21 17.17 1.59
C SER A 16 7.28 15.99 1.85
N ILE A 17 6.26 15.83 1.00
CA ILE A 17 5.22 14.80 1.13
C ILE A 17 5.31 13.84 -0.05
N GLY A 18 5.48 12.56 0.24
CA GLY A 18 5.66 11.52 -0.77
C GLY A 18 4.42 10.72 -1.10
N ALA A 19 4.40 10.17 -2.32
CA ALA A 19 3.45 9.14 -2.71
C ALA A 19 4.01 8.26 -3.84
N GLN A 20 3.42 7.07 -4.04
CA GLN A 20 3.86 6.20 -5.11
C GLN A 20 3.43 6.75 -6.47
N THR A 21 4.34 6.76 -7.43
CA THR A 21 4.08 7.25 -8.79
C THR A 21 2.92 6.48 -9.44
N GLY A 22 1.93 7.23 -9.94
CA GLY A 22 0.77 6.69 -10.65
C GLY A 22 -0.25 5.99 -9.75
N SER A 23 -0.23 6.23 -8.45
CA SER A 23 -1.20 5.70 -7.48
C SER A 23 -2.27 6.74 -7.14
N ILE A 24 -3.39 6.27 -6.61
CA ILE A 24 -4.44 7.13 -6.03
C ILE A 24 -3.87 7.98 -4.89
N GLN A 25 -2.92 7.45 -4.11
CA GLN A 25 -2.25 8.17 -3.04
C GLN A 25 -1.51 9.43 -3.54
N LEU A 26 -0.99 9.40 -4.77
CA LEU A 26 -0.37 10.59 -5.36
C LEU A 26 -1.41 11.67 -5.70
N ASP A 27 -2.58 11.25 -6.20
CA ASP A 27 -3.67 12.19 -6.46
C ASP A 27 -4.18 12.79 -5.15
N LEU A 28 -4.37 11.97 -4.11
CA LEU A 28 -4.75 12.43 -2.77
C LEU A 28 -3.72 13.39 -2.15
N ALA A 29 -2.42 13.14 -2.33
CA ALA A 29 -1.37 14.04 -1.87
C ALA A 29 -1.48 15.41 -2.54
N ASN A 30 -1.63 15.45 -3.86
CA ASN A 30 -1.80 16.70 -4.60
C ASN A 30 -3.08 17.47 -4.24
N GLU A 31 -4.17 16.76 -3.94
CA GLU A 31 -5.45 17.36 -3.57
C GLU A 31 -5.46 17.92 -2.14
N ASN A 32 -4.88 17.17 -1.21
CA ASN A 32 -4.99 17.47 0.22
C ASN A 32 -3.80 18.26 0.78
N THR A 33 -2.64 18.23 0.12
CA THR A 33 -1.44 18.97 0.54
C THR A 33 -0.84 19.78 -0.63
N PRO A 34 -1.63 20.63 -1.32
CA PRO A 34 -1.20 21.35 -2.52
C PRO A 34 -0.08 22.36 -2.29
N ASP A 35 0.13 22.82 -1.07
CA ASP A 35 1.19 23.77 -0.72
C ASP A 35 2.52 23.08 -0.37
N ALA A 36 2.50 21.76 -0.09
CA ALA A 36 3.70 20.98 0.21
C ALA A 36 4.50 20.64 -1.05
N ASP A 37 5.78 20.30 -0.88
CA ASP A 37 6.61 19.75 -1.96
C ASP A 37 6.25 18.26 -2.19
N ILE A 38 5.52 17.98 -3.27
CA ILE A 38 5.05 16.64 -3.58
C ILE A 38 6.11 15.85 -4.34
N VAL A 39 6.61 14.78 -3.72
CA VAL A 39 7.62 13.86 -4.27
C VAL A 39 6.99 12.54 -4.65
N SER A 40 7.09 12.13 -5.91
CA SER A 40 6.63 10.81 -6.34
C SER A 40 7.79 9.85 -6.57
N LEU A 41 7.71 8.66 -5.94
CA LEU A 41 8.70 7.60 -6.09
C LEU A 41 8.04 6.32 -6.63
N PRO A 42 8.76 5.50 -7.41
CA PRO A 42 8.17 4.32 -8.05
C PRO A 42 7.80 3.20 -7.06
N LYS A 43 8.42 3.18 -5.87
CA LYS A 43 8.23 2.11 -4.88
C LYS A 43 7.91 2.68 -3.50
N VAL A 44 6.96 2.03 -2.80
CA VAL A 44 6.66 2.37 -1.40
C VAL A 44 7.87 2.17 -0.48
N THR A 45 8.70 1.16 -0.73
CA THR A 45 9.95 0.93 0.03
C THR A 45 10.91 2.11 -0.03
N ASP A 46 10.95 2.83 -1.15
CA ASP A 46 11.78 4.02 -1.30
C ASP A 46 11.22 5.19 -0.49
N LEU A 47 9.88 5.36 -0.47
CA LEU A 47 9.20 6.33 0.40
C LEU A 47 9.52 6.09 1.88
N ILE A 48 9.42 4.84 2.33
CA ILE A 48 9.75 4.45 3.70
C ILE A 48 11.22 4.76 4.03
N THR A 49 12.12 4.49 3.10
CA THR A 49 13.55 4.81 3.28
C THR A 49 13.80 6.31 3.41
N GLU A 50 13.15 7.12 2.59
CA GLU A 50 13.26 8.58 2.66
C GLU A 50 12.68 9.14 3.98
N LEU A 51 11.54 8.60 4.45
CA LEU A 51 10.96 8.94 5.76
C LEU A 51 11.91 8.60 6.92
N LEU A 52 12.45 7.38 6.97
CA LEU A 52 13.34 6.91 8.03
C LEU A 52 14.67 7.66 8.05
N THR A 53 15.11 8.16 6.91
CA THR A 53 16.36 8.94 6.79
C THR A 53 16.15 10.45 6.97
N GLY A 54 14.91 10.91 7.19
CA GLY A 54 14.57 12.31 7.40
C GLY A 54 14.72 13.18 6.15
N LYS A 55 14.68 12.59 4.95
CA LYS A 55 14.70 13.32 3.67
C LYS A 55 13.30 13.65 3.18
N MET A 56 12.29 13.05 3.80
CA MET A 56 10.88 13.27 3.54
C MET A 56 10.16 13.39 4.88
N ASP A 57 9.20 14.28 4.98
CA ASP A 57 8.49 14.60 6.22
C ASP A 57 7.24 13.75 6.41
N GLY A 58 6.57 13.36 5.32
CA GLY A 58 5.37 12.52 5.31
C GLY A 58 5.17 11.80 4.00
N ALA A 59 4.28 10.80 4.00
CA ALA A 59 3.89 10.12 2.78
C ALA A 59 2.44 9.61 2.84
N PHE A 60 1.76 9.69 1.71
CA PHE A 60 0.47 9.03 1.51
C PHE A 60 0.72 7.59 1.08
N ILE A 61 0.27 6.66 1.91
CA ILE A 61 0.44 5.21 1.71
C ILE A 61 -0.89 4.53 2.02
N GLU A 62 -1.20 3.45 1.35
CA GLU A 62 -2.39 2.65 1.65
C GLU A 62 -2.34 2.16 3.10
N THR A 63 -3.46 2.25 3.83
CA THR A 63 -3.51 2.06 5.30
C THR A 63 -2.95 0.71 5.75
N ALA A 64 -3.34 -0.40 5.12
CA ALA A 64 -2.85 -1.72 5.50
C ALA A 64 -1.34 -1.89 5.28
N VAL A 65 -0.79 -1.23 4.25
CA VAL A 65 0.66 -1.19 3.98
C VAL A 65 1.37 -0.33 5.03
N ALA A 66 0.84 0.85 5.36
CA ALA A 66 1.39 1.73 6.39
C ALA A 66 1.44 1.05 7.76
N GLU A 67 0.36 0.37 8.16
CA GLU A 67 0.28 -0.42 9.41
C GLU A 67 1.34 -1.53 9.46
N SER A 68 1.57 -2.21 8.34
CA SER A 68 2.61 -3.25 8.25
C SER A 68 4.01 -2.67 8.46
N TYR A 69 4.30 -1.52 7.85
CA TYR A 69 5.59 -0.84 8.07
C TYR A 69 5.73 -0.30 9.49
N GLN A 70 4.69 0.27 10.08
CA GLN A 70 4.73 0.77 11.45
C GLN A 70 5.06 -0.33 12.48
N LYS A 71 4.59 -1.56 12.28
CA LYS A 71 4.92 -2.70 13.14
C LYS A 71 6.43 -3.02 13.14
N ASN A 72 7.08 -2.84 12.00
CA ASN A 72 8.50 -3.12 11.84
C ASN A 72 9.41 -1.92 12.13
N TYR A 73 8.87 -0.70 12.00
CA TYR A 73 9.58 0.56 12.19
C TYR A 73 8.81 1.45 13.17
N PRO A 74 9.01 1.29 14.50
CA PRO A 74 8.30 2.04 15.53
C PRO A 74 8.47 3.55 15.48
N ASP A 75 9.48 4.03 14.75
CA ASP A 75 9.72 5.47 14.53
C ASP A 75 8.77 6.08 13.49
N LEU A 76 8.03 5.26 12.76
CA LEU A 76 6.97 5.71 11.86
C LEU A 76 5.65 5.83 12.61
N GLU A 77 4.92 6.90 12.34
CA GLU A 77 3.60 7.17 12.90
C GLU A 77 2.56 7.34 11.80
N ILE A 78 1.40 6.70 11.95
CA ILE A 78 0.23 6.99 11.12
C ILE A 78 -0.49 8.17 11.74
N VAL A 79 -0.46 9.30 11.05
CA VAL A 79 -0.97 10.57 11.57
C VAL A 79 -2.49 10.67 11.45
N CYS A 80 -3.03 10.31 10.28
CA CYS A 80 -4.47 10.34 10.01
C CYS A 80 -4.82 9.45 8.83
N ASP A 81 -6.07 9.02 8.78
CA ASP A 81 -6.66 8.39 7.61
C ASP A 81 -7.23 9.47 6.67
N VAL A 82 -6.98 9.31 5.38
CA VAL A 82 -7.54 10.16 4.33
C VAL A 82 -8.57 9.34 3.56
N PRO A 83 -9.87 9.52 3.86
CA PRO A 83 -10.91 8.78 3.18
C PRO A 83 -11.00 9.21 1.70
N TYR A 84 -11.21 8.25 0.82
CA TYR A 84 -11.48 8.49 -0.60
C TYR A 84 -12.52 7.50 -1.10
N ASP A 85 -13.26 7.92 -2.12
CA ASP A 85 -14.22 7.03 -2.76
C ASP A 85 -13.47 5.99 -3.60
N THR A 86 -13.71 4.72 -3.27
CA THR A 86 -13.16 3.59 -4.02
C THR A 86 -14.27 2.61 -4.37
N GLU A 87 -14.23 2.10 -5.59
CA GLU A 87 -15.13 1.01 -6.02
C GLU A 87 -14.61 -0.37 -5.55
N GLY A 88 -13.51 -0.40 -4.78
CA GLY A 88 -12.87 -1.61 -4.29
C GLY A 88 -11.73 -2.10 -5.17
N SER A 89 -11.25 -3.30 -4.86
CA SER A 89 -10.17 -3.96 -5.62
C SER A 89 -10.75 -4.77 -6.77
N ALA A 90 -10.05 -4.77 -7.92
CA ALA A 90 -10.46 -5.51 -9.10
C ALA A 90 -9.36 -6.46 -9.57
N ILE A 91 -9.76 -7.59 -10.16
CA ILE A 91 -8.86 -8.55 -10.77
C ILE A 91 -8.85 -8.33 -12.29
N GLY A 92 -7.67 -8.00 -12.85
CA GLY A 92 -7.49 -7.88 -14.29
C GLY A 92 -7.30 -9.24 -14.94
N VAL A 93 -8.11 -9.54 -15.97
CA VAL A 93 -8.00 -10.75 -16.78
C VAL A 93 -7.66 -10.37 -18.22
N CYS A 94 -6.78 -11.13 -18.86
CA CYS A 94 -6.41 -10.90 -20.25
C CYS A 94 -7.65 -10.92 -21.16
N LYS A 95 -7.79 -9.91 -22.03
CA LYS A 95 -8.93 -9.78 -22.93
C LYS A 95 -9.06 -11.01 -23.83
N GLY A 96 -10.27 -11.57 -23.89
CA GLY A 96 -10.58 -12.79 -24.65
C GLY A 96 -10.49 -14.09 -23.85
N ASN A 97 -10.02 -14.06 -22.60
CA ASN A 97 -10.05 -15.21 -21.70
C ASN A 97 -11.35 -15.24 -20.86
N GLU A 98 -12.46 -15.49 -21.55
CA GLU A 98 -13.79 -15.44 -20.92
C GLU A 98 -14.02 -16.58 -19.92
N GLU A 99 -13.39 -17.73 -20.11
CA GLU A 99 -13.47 -18.87 -19.18
C GLU A 99 -12.83 -18.51 -17.82
N LEU A 100 -11.63 -17.90 -17.85
CA LEU A 100 -10.97 -17.43 -16.62
C LEU A 100 -11.77 -16.31 -15.95
N LEU A 101 -12.26 -15.35 -16.74
CA LEU A 101 -13.08 -14.26 -16.21
C LEU A 101 -14.31 -14.80 -15.49
N LYS A 102 -15.01 -15.77 -16.08
CA LYS A 102 -16.17 -16.40 -15.46
C LYS A 102 -15.79 -17.12 -14.18
N ALA A 103 -14.74 -17.93 -14.18
CA ALA A 103 -14.30 -18.68 -13.01
C ALA A 103 -13.89 -17.73 -11.85
N VAL A 104 -13.18 -16.64 -12.15
CA VAL A 104 -12.80 -15.63 -11.15
C VAL A 104 -14.03 -14.96 -10.55
N ASN A 105 -14.98 -14.53 -11.39
CA ASN A 105 -16.21 -13.88 -10.91
C ASN A 105 -17.07 -14.82 -10.06
N GLU A 106 -17.18 -16.09 -10.45
CA GLU A 106 -17.90 -17.11 -9.66
C GLU A 106 -17.23 -17.31 -8.29
N ALA A 107 -15.89 -17.47 -8.25
CA ALA A 107 -15.16 -17.64 -7.00
C ALA A 107 -15.28 -16.43 -6.06
N ILE A 108 -15.26 -15.20 -6.61
CA ILE A 108 -15.48 -13.97 -5.82
C ILE A 108 -16.91 -13.94 -5.26
N ALA A 109 -17.90 -14.24 -6.11
CA ALA A 109 -19.30 -14.24 -5.68
C ALA A 109 -19.56 -15.27 -4.57
N ASP A 110 -19.04 -16.48 -4.71
CA ASP A 110 -19.16 -17.54 -3.71
C ASP A 110 -18.49 -17.11 -2.39
N ALA A 111 -17.30 -16.51 -2.44
CA ALA A 111 -16.58 -16.06 -1.24
C ALA A 111 -17.27 -14.88 -0.53
N LEU A 112 -17.96 -14.02 -1.27
CA LEU A 112 -18.75 -12.94 -0.68
C LEU A 112 -20.06 -13.48 -0.07
N ASP A 113 -20.69 -14.46 -0.70
CA ASP A 113 -21.98 -15.04 -0.29
C ASP A 113 -21.84 -15.89 0.99
N ASP A 114 -20.74 -16.64 1.10
CA ASP A 114 -20.48 -17.51 2.26
C ASP A 114 -19.69 -16.81 3.39
N GLY A 115 -19.25 -15.55 3.19
CA GLY A 115 -18.49 -14.75 4.15
C GLY A 115 -17.01 -15.14 4.27
N SER A 116 -16.52 -16.04 3.43
CA SER A 116 -15.09 -16.44 3.47
C SER A 116 -14.14 -15.34 3.00
N MET A 117 -14.63 -14.34 2.25
CA MET A 117 -13.83 -13.19 1.81
C MET A 117 -13.24 -12.43 3.00
N ASP A 118 -14.04 -12.16 4.04
CA ASP A 118 -13.58 -11.46 5.24
C ASP A 118 -12.45 -12.22 5.95
N LYS A 119 -12.58 -13.56 5.98
CA LYS A 119 -11.54 -14.42 6.54
C LYS A 119 -10.27 -14.37 5.71
N PHE A 120 -10.35 -14.44 4.38
CA PHE A 120 -9.18 -14.35 3.49
C PHE A 120 -8.46 -13.01 3.63
N ILE A 121 -9.20 -11.91 3.77
CA ILE A 121 -8.62 -10.59 4.01
C ILE A 121 -7.89 -10.55 5.35
N ALA A 122 -8.51 -11.08 6.44
CA ALA A 122 -7.90 -11.13 7.75
C ALA A 122 -6.62 -11.98 7.76
N ASP A 123 -6.67 -13.19 7.19
CA ASP A 123 -5.53 -14.10 7.10
C ASP A 123 -4.40 -13.49 6.26
N ALA A 124 -4.71 -12.83 5.15
CA ALA A 124 -3.73 -12.15 4.30
C ALA A 124 -3.07 -10.96 5.01
N THR A 125 -3.85 -10.19 5.77
CA THR A 125 -3.35 -9.06 6.56
C THR A 125 -2.40 -9.54 7.66
N GLU A 126 -2.72 -10.65 8.33
CA GLU A 126 -1.86 -11.25 9.35
C GLU A 126 -0.54 -11.75 8.74
N LEU A 127 -0.62 -12.43 7.59
CA LEU A 127 0.57 -12.89 6.86
C LEU A 127 1.45 -11.72 6.40
N ALA A 128 0.85 -10.65 5.87
CA ALA A 128 1.59 -9.47 5.42
C ALA A 128 2.31 -8.76 6.58
N ALA A 129 1.70 -8.71 7.75
CA ALA A 129 2.28 -8.07 8.93
C ALA A 129 3.55 -8.77 9.47
N GLY A 130 3.75 -10.06 9.12
CA GLY A 130 4.91 -10.85 9.52
C GLY A 130 6.04 -10.93 8.50
N GLN A 131 5.86 -10.42 7.28
CA GLN A 131 6.80 -10.62 6.19
C GLN A 131 7.39 -9.29 5.68
N THR A 132 8.62 -8.99 6.08
CA THR A 132 9.51 -8.14 5.30
C THR A 132 10.07 -9.00 4.17
N TYR A 133 9.55 -8.80 2.95
CA TYR A 133 10.11 -9.47 1.79
C TYR A 133 11.43 -8.78 1.38
N GLU A 134 12.56 -9.40 1.71
CA GLU A 134 13.91 -8.97 1.30
C GLU A 134 14.36 -9.60 -0.03
N GLY A 135 13.48 -10.24 -0.78
CA GLY A 135 13.82 -10.96 -2.00
C GLY A 135 13.47 -10.23 -3.29
N THR A 136 14.25 -10.45 -4.33
CA THR A 136 13.87 -10.14 -5.71
C THR A 136 12.91 -11.19 -6.22
N LEU A 137 11.79 -10.76 -6.79
CA LEU A 137 10.91 -11.65 -7.56
C LEU A 137 11.70 -12.25 -8.73
N ASP A 138 11.42 -13.50 -9.09
CA ASP A 138 11.98 -14.10 -10.29
C ASP A 138 11.51 -13.38 -11.58
N ALA A 139 12.02 -13.75 -12.71
CA ALA A 139 11.66 -13.14 -14.01
C ALA A 139 10.16 -13.26 -14.37
N ASN A 140 9.40 -14.07 -13.64
CA ASN A 140 7.96 -14.28 -13.81
C ASN A 140 7.14 -13.59 -12.71
N GLY A 141 7.80 -12.86 -11.78
CA GLY A 141 7.16 -12.19 -10.66
C GLY A 141 6.76 -13.14 -9.51
N ALA A 142 7.31 -14.34 -9.47
CA ALA A 142 7.08 -15.29 -8.37
C ALA A 142 8.12 -15.13 -7.27
N VAL A 143 7.69 -15.40 -6.03
CA VAL A 143 8.60 -15.52 -4.89
C VAL A 143 9.37 -16.83 -5.06
N PRO A 144 10.72 -16.81 -5.05
CA PRO A 144 11.49 -18.05 -5.07
C PRO A 144 11.08 -18.94 -3.89
N GLU A 145 10.82 -20.22 -4.13
CA GLU A 145 10.62 -21.16 -3.04
C GLU A 145 11.87 -21.17 -2.14
N ALA A 146 11.68 -21.05 -0.83
CA ALA A 146 12.78 -21.18 0.10
C ALA A 146 13.39 -22.57 -0.10
N ASP A 147 14.68 -22.64 -0.46
CA ASP A 147 15.44 -23.88 -0.44
C ASP A 147 15.34 -24.43 0.98
N ASP A 148 14.65 -25.57 1.15
CA ASP A 148 14.73 -26.38 2.37
C ASP A 148 16.19 -26.84 2.51
N ALA A 149 16.99 -26.02 3.18
CA ALA A 149 18.35 -26.39 3.54
C ALA A 149 18.28 -27.47 4.62
N GLU A 150 18.65 -28.69 4.23
CA GLU A 150 18.96 -29.82 5.10
C GLU A 150 19.98 -29.46 6.22
#